data_e629236dfa5cb5a322c1944c48d69927
#
_entry.id   e629236dfa5cb5a322c1944c48d69927
#
_cell.length_a   1.000
_cell.length_b   1.000
_cell.length_c   1.000
_cell.angle_alpha   90.00
_cell.angle_beta   90.00
_cell.angle_gamma   90.00
#
_symmetry.space_group_name_H-M   'P 1'
#
loop_
_entity.id
_entity.type
_entity.pdbx_description
1 polymer ?
#
loop_
_entity_poly.entity_id
_entity_poly.type
_entity_poly.pdbx_seq_one_letter_code
_entity_poly.pdbx_strand_id
1 'polypeptide(L)'
;NAIDHKHIRTPHVDQSKELFACLFYFKKPEDKGEDGGLNIYRNTAGKQWRRVTGREAVPEDIKAVDHIPYKRNTMVCFLNSVDSLHGVTPRNNPSHIRRYVNIDGHIVEKLFAFQD
;
A
#
# COMPACT_ATOMS: atom_id res chain seq x y z
N ASN A 1 -11.89 -2.87 4.36
CA ASN A 1 -12.18 -4.10 3.61
C ASN A 1 -11.19 -5.20 3.98
N ALA A 2 -11.69 -6.42 4.01
CA ALA A 2 -10.84 -7.58 4.17
C ALA A 2 -10.30 -7.99 2.80
N ILE A 3 -9.00 -8.22 2.73
CA ILE A 3 -8.35 -8.72 1.52
C ILE A 3 -7.85 -10.11 1.83
N ASP A 4 -8.26 -11.08 1.04
CA ASP A 4 -7.81 -12.44 1.24
C ASP A 4 -6.36 -12.58 0.74
N HIS A 5 -5.78 -13.74 1.00
CA HIS A 5 -4.38 -14.00 0.68
C HIS A 5 -4.06 -14.00 -0.83
N LYS A 6 -5.08 -14.04 -1.66
CA LYS A 6 -4.91 -14.03 -3.12
C LYS A 6 -4.87 -12.62 -3.67
N HIS A 7 -5.32 -11.65 -2.91
CA HIS A 7 -5.36 -10.27 -3.35
C HIS A 7 -4.19 -9.51 -2.75
N ILE A 8 -3.14 -9.40 -3.50
CA ILE A 8 -1.98 -8.61 -3.13
C ILE A 8 -2.01 -7.28 -3.87
N ARG A 9 -1.52 -6.26 -3.21
CA ARG A 9 -1.35 -4.95 -3.83
C ARG A 9 0.10 -4.80 -4.24
N THR A 10 0.32 -4.89 -5.54
CA THR A 10 1.65 -4.67 -6.10
C THR A 10 2.09 -3.23 -5.86
N PRO A 11 3.39 -2.93 -5.88
CA PRO A 11 3.89 -1.59 -5.63
C PRO A 11 3.30 -0.56 -6.59
N HIS A 12 2.74 0.52 -6.03
CA HIS A 12 2.03 1.56 -6.76
C HIS A 12 2.01 2.86 -5.96
N VAL A 13 1.60 3.94 -6.60
CA VAL A 13 1.17 5.16 -5.91
C VAL A 13 -0.34 5.29 -6.05
N ASP A 14 -0.97 5.97 -5.11
CA ASP A 14 -2.41 6.20 -5.14
C ASP A 14 -2.78 7.26 -6.18
N GLN A 15 -4.08 7.39 -6.44
CA GLN A 15 -4.57 8.34 -7.41
C GLN A 15 -4.26 9.78 -7.00
N SER A 16 -4.09 10.64 -8.00
CA SER A 16 -3.62 12.02 -7.78
C SER A 16 -4.56 12.91 -6.99
N LYS A 17 -5.81 12.50 -6.82
CA LYS A 17 -6.79 13.23 -5.99
C LYS A 17 -6.87 12.73 -4.56
N GLU A 18 -6.17 11.69 -4.22
CA GLU A 18 -6.06 11.20 -2.86
C GLU A 18 -4.98 12.00 -2.15
N LEU A 19 -5.34 12.64 -1.04
CA LEU A 19 -4.43 13.45 -0.26
C LEU A 19 -3.62 12.60 0.72
N PHE A 20 -4.29 11.69 1.40
CA PHE A 20 -3.67 10.81 2.37
C PHE A 20 -4.43 9.48 2.44
N ALA A 21 -3.77 8.48 2.99
CA ALA A 21 -4.38 7.21 3.36
C ALA A 21 -3.94 6.81 4.75
N CYS A 22 -4.89 6.26 5.52
CA CYS A 22 -4.61 5.68 6.83
C CYS A 22 -5.15 4.26 6.85
N LEU A 23 -4.32 3.32 7.27
CA LEU A 23 -4.71 1.92 7.46
C LEU A 23 -4.67 1.61 8.94
N PHE A 24 -5.78 1.17 9.48
CA PHE A 24 -5.87 0.74 10.87
C PHE A 24 -6.11 -0.77 10.92
N TYR A 25 -5.16 -1.51 11.47
CA TYR A 25 -5.18 -2.97 11.47
C TYR A 25 -5.95 -3.53 12.67
N PHE A 26 -6.90 -4.43 12.36
CA PHE A 26 -7.72 -5.12 13.35
C PHE A 26 -7.43 -6.63 13.36
N LYS A 27 -6.19 -6.97 13.44
CA LYS A 27 -5.79 -8.37 13.47
C LYS A 27 -6.40 -9.10 14.66
N LYS A 28 -6.96 -10.29 14.39
CA LYS A 28 -7.52 -11.13 15.46
C LYS A 28 -6.42 -11.63 16.38
N PRO A 29 -6.72 -11.79 17.69
CA PRO A 29 -5.71 -12.33 18.62
C PRO A 29 -5.20 -13.72 18.25
N GLU A 30 -6.05 -14.53 17.61
CA GLU A 30 -5.72 -15.90 17.18
C GLU A 30 -4.80 -15.92 15.96
N ASP A 31 -4.77 -14.84 15.19
CA ASP A 31 -3.97 -14.73 13.99
C ASP A 31 -2.52 -14.43 14.41
N LYS A 32 -1.64 -15.41 14.25
CA LYS A 32 -0.24 -15.30 14.66
C LYS A 32 0.69 -14.82 13.54
N GLY A 33 0.17 -14.73 12.31
CA GLY A 33 0.98 -14.25 11.18
C GLY A 33 1.20 -12.74 11.23
N GLU A 34 2.37 -12.28 10.87
CA GLU A 34 2.69 -10.85 10.79
C GLU A 34 2.86 -10.35 9.34
N ASP A 35 2.85 -11.25 8.39
CA ASP A 35 2.87 -10.92 6.98
C ASP A 35 1.52 -10.32 6.55
N GLY A 36 1.51 -9.66 5.42
CA GLY A 36 0.34 -8.89 4.96
C GLY A 36 0.37 -7.44 5.39
N GLY A 37 1.52 -6.96 5.85
CA GLY A 37 1.71 -5.57 6.19
C GLY A 37 1.97 -4.67 4.98
N LEU A 38 2.35 -3.45 5.24
CA LEU A 38 2.60 -2.45 4.20
C LEU A 38 4.10 -2.35 3.94
N ASN A 39 4.48 -2.47 2.67
CA ASN A 39 5.84 -2.21 2.22
C ASN A 39 5.94 -0.81 1.65
N ILE A 40 7.02 -0.14 1.97
CA ILE A 40 7.35 1.18 1.44
C ILE A 40 8.54 1.03 0.50
N TYR A 41 8.42 1.64 -0.68
CA TYR A 41 9.43 1.51 -1.72
C TYR A 41 9.97 2.86 -2.14
N ARG A 42 11.20 2.84 -2.65
CA ARG A 42 11.82 3.98 -3.31
C ARG A 42 11.91 3.69 -4.81
N ASN A 43 11.55 4.67 -5.62
CA ASN A 43 11.72 4.60 -7.06
C ASN A 43 13.19 4.81 -7.40
N THR A 44 13.81 3.83 -8.03
CA THR A 44 15.22 3.89 -8.46
C THR A 44 15.38 4.11 -9.96
N ALA A 45 14.26 4.12 -10.70
CA ALA A 45 14.28 4.26 -12.15
C ALA A 45 14.14 5.70 -12.66
N GLY A 46 13.83 6.64 -11.77
CA GLY A 46 13.68 8.05 -12.12
C GLY A 46 12.43 8.39 -12.93
N LYS A 47 11.45 7.50 -13.00
CA LYS A 47 10.19 7.74 -13.72
C LYS A 47 8.99 7.60 -12.78
N GLN A 48 7.90 8.25 -13.16
CA GLN A 48 6.67 8.19 -12.38
C GLN A 48 5.90 6.90 -12.66
N TRP A 49 5.12 6.46 -11.69
CA TRP A 49 4.30 5.27 -11.78
C TRP A 49 2.83 5.65 -11.98
N ARG A 50 2.15 4.88 -12.82
CA ARG A 50 0.76 5.18 -13.20
C ARG A 50 -0.14 4.02 -12.81
N ARG A 51 -0.88 4.22 -11.75
CA ARG A 51 -1.83 3.20 -11.30
C ARG A 51 -3.00 3.05 -12.29
N VAL A 52 -3.49 4.16 -12.81
CA VAL A 52 -4.70 4.17 -13.64
C VAL A 52 -4.59 3.44 -14.96
N THR A 53 -3.39 3.22 -15.44
CA THR A 53 -3.17 2.48 -16.68
C THR A 53 -2.90 1.00 -16.45
N GLY A 54 -3.05 0.54 -15.21
CA GLY A 54 -2.68 -0.81 -14.83
C GLY A 54 -1.19 -1.03 -14.74
N ARG A 55 -0.40 0.00 -15.02
CA ARG A 55 1.05 -0.09 -14.88
C ARG A 55 1.43 0.13 -13.45
N GLU A 56 1.97 -0.88 -12.86
CA GLU A 56 2.51 -0.83 -11.51
C GLU A 56 4.03 -0.91 -11.58
N ALA A 57 4.68 -0.54 -10.49
CA ALA A 57 6.13 -0.59 -10.44
C ALA A 57 6.62 -2.03 -10.60
N VAL A 58 7.64 -2.22 -11.41
CA VAL A 58 8.30 -3.52 -11.55
C VAL A 58 9.46 -3.63 -10.56
N PRO A 59 9.81 -4.83 -10.10
CA PRO A 59 10.84 -5.00 -9.07
C PRO A 59 12.17 -4.35 -9.37
N GLU A 60 12.57 -4.31 -10.64
CA GLU A 60 13.85 -3.76 -11.07
C GLU A 60 13.94 -2.24 -10.88
N ASP A 61 12.79 -1.57 -10.84
CA ASP A 61 12.71 -0.10 -10.81
C ASP A 61 12.52 0.46 -9.41
N ILE A 62 12.41 -0.40 -8.41
CA ILE A 62 12.13 0.02 -7.04
C ILE A 62 13.01 -0.73 -6.05
N LYS A 63 13.10 -0.16 -4.86
CA LYS A 63 13.79 -0.78 -3.73
C LYS A 63 12.93 -0.64 -2.49
N ALA A 64 12.73 -1.75 -1.78
CA ALA A 64 12.05 -1.72 -0.49
C ALA A 64 12.93 -0.99 0.52
N VAL A 65 12.37 0.00 1.20
CA VAL A 65 13.11 0.82 2.19
C VAL A 65 12.53 0.71 3.58
N ASP A 66 11.29 0.26 3.72
CA ASP A 66 10.67 0.07 5.03
C ASP A 66 9.53 -0.93 4.93
N HIS A 67 9.11 -1.44 6.08
CA HIS A 67 8.03 -2.38 6.19
C HIS A 67 7.28 -2.16 7.50
N ILE A 68 5.96 -2.01 7.41
CA ILE A 68 5.10 -1.93 8.58
C ILE A 68 4.38 -3.28 8.72
N PRO A 69 4.66 -4.05 9.78
CA PRO A 69 4.05 -5.37 9.92
C PRO A 69 2.55 -5.29 10.19
N TYR A 70 1.84 -6.33 9.80
CA TYR A 70 0.43 -6.46 10.11
C TYR A 70 0.27 -6.87 11.56
N LYS A 71 0.10 -5.88 12.44
CA LYS A 71 -0.05 -6.06 13.88
C LYS A 71 -1.34 -5.45 14.38
N ARG A 72 -1.87 -6.02 15.45
CA ARG A 72 -3.02 -5.48 16.17
C ARG A 72 -2.74 -4.06 16.66
N ASN A 73 -3.77 -3.21 16.64
CA ASN A 73 -3.71 -1.84 17.15
C ASN A 73 -2.60 -0.99 16.51
N THR A 74 -2.32 -1.28 15.24
CA THR A 74 -1.34 -0.51 14.48
C THR A 74 -2.08 0.31 13.44
N MET A 75 -1.78 1.59 13.40
CA MET A 75 -2.26 2.49 12.37
C MET A 75 -1.06 3.06 11.61
N VAL A 76 -1.13 3.03 10.30
CA VAL A 76 -0.14 3.66 9.44
C VAL A 76 -0.84 4.70 8.58
N CYS A 77 -0.29 5.92 8.58
CA CYS A 77 -0.80 7.01 7.75
C CYS A 77 0.33 7.54 6.89
N PHE A 78 0.00 7.88 5.66
CA PHE A 78 0.99 8.50 4.78
C PHE A 78 0.32 9.51 3.86
N LEU A 79 1.09 10.52 3.48
CA LEU A 79 0.68 11.51 2.50
C LEU A 79 0.94 10.96 1.10
N ASN A 80 0.02 11.24 0.19
CA ASN A 80 0.17 10.82 -1.19
C ASN A 80 1.07 11.79 -1.98
N SER A 81 1.89 11.23 -2.85
CA SER A 81 2.71 11.98 -3.80
C SER A 81 3.10 11.05 -4.94
N VAL A 82 3.77 11.58 -5.96
CA VAL A 82 4.29 10.77 -7.06
C VAL A 82 5.32 9.74 -6.60
N ASP A 83 5.90 9.93 -5.42
CA ASP A 83 6.94 9.07 -4.88
C ASP A 83 6.47 8.17 -3.74
N SER A 84 5.18 8.22 -3.39
CA SER A 84 4.64 7.44 -2.28
C SER A 84 4.35 6.00 -2.70
N LEU A 85 5.36 5.30 -3.16
CA LEU A 85 5.28 3.91 -3.60
C LEU A 85 5.10 2.97 -2.41
N HIS A 86 4.07 2.17 -2.47
CA HIS A 86 3.77 1.19 -1.42
C HIS A 86 3.06 -0.03 -2.00
N GLY A 87 3.02 -1.08 -1.21
CA GLY A 87 2.34 -2.32 -1.58
C GLY A 87 2.06 -3.16 -0.36
N VAL A 88 1.34 -4.25 -0.55
CA VAL A 88 0.98 -5.18 0.52
C VAL A 88 1.70 -6.50 0.32
N THR A 89 2.38 -6.93 1.38
CA THR A 89 3.05 -8.24 1.38
C THR A 89 2.00 -9.36 1.33
N PRO A 90 2.17 -10.37 0.47
CA PRO A 90 1.31 -11.55 0.51
C PRO A 90 1.38 -12.24 1.86
N ARG A 91 0.27 -12.81 2.27
CA ARG A 91 0.22 -13.62 3.48
C ARG A 91 0.55 -15.07 3.15
N ASN A 92 1.53 -15.59 3.87
CA ASN A 92 1.91 -16.99 3.77
C ASN A 92 1.02 -17.82 4.69
N ASN A 93 0.43 -18.88 4.16
CA ASN A 93 -0.36 -19.83 4.94
C ASN A 93 -1.41 -19.14 5.86
N PRO A 94 -2.27 -18.27 5.33
CA PRO A 94 -3.21 -17.53 6.16
C PRO A 94 -4.37 -18.43 6.61
N SER A 95 -4.52 -18.58 7.91
CA SER A 95 -5.70 -19.20 8.51
C SER A 95 -6.78 -18.16 8.81
N HIS A 96 -6.48 -16.88 8.68
CA HIS A 96 -7.39 -15.79 8.96
C HIS A 96 -7.31 -14.73 7.87
N ILE A 97 -8.43 -14.05 7.61
CA ILE A 97 -8.50 -12.94 6.67
C ILE A 97 -7.80 -11.73 7.27
N ARG A 98 -7.05 -11.00 6.45
CA ARG A 98 -6.46 -9.71 6.82
C ARG A 98 -7.58 -8.70 7.07
N ARG A 99 -7.57 -8.05 8.22
CA ARG A 99 -8.62 -7.15 8.67
C ARG A 99 -8.07 -5.75 8.91
N TYR A 100 -8.67 -4.77 8.25
CA TYR A 100 -8.26 -3.38 8.43
C TYR A 100 -9.37 -2.43 8.04
N VAL A 101 -9.26 -1.19 8.53
CA VAL A 101 -10.06 -0.06 8.06
C VAL A 101 -9.13 0.86 7.29
N ASN A 102 -9.58 1.27 6.11
CA ASN A 102 -8.87 2.23 5.27
C ASN A 102 -9.64 3.55 5.28
N ILE A 103 -8.94 4.63 5.64
CA ILE A 103 -9.50 5.99 5.66
C ILE A 103 -8.69 6.81 4.67
N ASP A 104 -9.37 7.32 3.63
CA ASP A 104 -8.74 8.13 2.61
C ASP A 104 -9.29 9.55 2.64
N GLY A 105 -8.41 10.52 2.44
CA GLY A 105 -8.83 11.89 2.19
C GLY A 105 -8.70 12.21 0.71
N HIS A 106 -9.74 12.81 0.13
CA HIS A 106 -9.77 13.19 -1.28
C HIS A 106 -9.92 14.69 -1.42
N ILE A 107 -9.37 15.22 -2.49
CA ILE A 107 -9.51 16.64 -2.85
C ILE A 107 -10.05 16.76 -4.27
N VAL A 108 -10.59 17.93 -4.59
CA VAL A 108 -11.22 18.16 -5.91
C VAL A 108 -10.17 18.24 -7.01
N GLU A 109 -9.07 18.94 -6.73
CA GLU A 109 -7.99 19.14 -7.70
C GLU A 109 -6.91 18.07 -7.54
N LYS A 110 -6.20 17.79 -8.62
CA LYS A 110 -5.10 16.84 -8.58
C LYS A 110 -3.92 17.45 -7.85
N LEU A 111 -3.31 16.67 -6.93
CA LEU A 111 -2.06 17.05 -6.28
C LEU A 111 -0.89 17.05 -7.25
N PHE A 112 -0.94 16.17 -8.24
CA PHE A 112 0.14 15.97 -9.19
C PHE A 112 -0.43 15.35 -10.46
N ALA A 113 0.33 15.40 -11.53
CA ALA A 113 0.03 14.74 -12.79
C ALA A 113 1.05 13.65 -13.05
N PHE A 114 0.57 12.48 -13.51
CA PHE A 114 1.47 11.43 -13.96
C PHE A 114 1.94 11.74 -15.38
N GLN A 115 3.21 11.50 -15.63
CA GLN A 115 3.78 11.61 -16.97
C GLN A 115 3.64 10.28 -17.70
N ASP A 116 3.41 10.36 -18.98
CA ASP A 116 3.35 9.20 -19.86
C ASP A 116 4.74 8.71 -20.29
#